data_4a11b26f5f5d77ffbc783d6cf5f8c6c6
#
_entry.id   4a11b26f5f5d77ffbc783d6cf5f8c6c6
#
_cell.length_a   1.000
_cell.length_b   1.000
_cell.length_c   1.000
_cell.angle_alpha   90.00
_cell.angle_beta   90.00
_cell.angle_gamma   90.00
#
_symmetry.space_group_name_H-M   'P 1'
#
loop_
_entity.id
_entity.type
_entity.pdbx_description
1 polymer ?
#
loop_
_entity_poly.entity_id
_entity_poly.type
_entity_poly.pdbx_seq_one_letter_code
_entity_poly.pdbx_strand_id
1 'polypeptide(L)'
;MADIPLPIAENQPERQFKEIKNLVGFDYSSAIADIPDNKCRLLTNYISKIGRRIVKIPGWTTVTLSTSLPSNIVRMYVVYVGAATGVAAVPYLIMFLANGSCYKHNLSTATTASLWTTSTFTNPRLVQWKQERIVVCDPSAGIKDWNGTTTTNTSTTKGNFITVWEGRLFLLRTDTNALAWTAPDTYNDFNVGNGAGVVELTDPNIRGNVTGFAATSGILYIFAENAVETASNLRMTGSTTVFDLKPLFGNRGCKYPDSIAVYENIVYFMDEKGIWEVTGFASRRISEPDVDGLLPYLNTSSFSPVGFIGTMYNIDFYGLLVKITPKGATTAEKWILCFYNDGWFIVKYGQDSVFITSGVEISGTVYNFSGDTTNVRNYFNPTSSQAITSVIESKAYDEGNDFLDKMVNRFGLNLSEVDGELTFYCAIIAGDTRYDFTLGVDYDGNINWLNGSGDAVQWTGTGAADVFFVVGSDALEVKTGVYGRGETFQFTIEETSAKRYAIDSIKSEYFVRSRW
;
A
#
# COMPACT_ATOMS: atom_id res chain seq x y z
N MET A 1 -44.77 -50.28 41.66
CA MET A 1 -43.89 -49.83 40.56
C MET A 1 -43.22 -48.57 41.02
N ALA A 2 -41.93 -48.60 41.21
CA ALA A 2 -41.17 -47.42 41.59
C ALA A 2 -40.97 -46.57 40.33
N ASP A 3 -41.39 -45.33 40.36
CA ASP A 3 -41.09 -44.34 39.32
C ASP A 3 -39.58 -44.17 39.32
N ILE A 4 -38.93 -44.64 38.28
CA ILE A 4 -37.54 -44.32 37.96
C ILE A 4 -37.57 -42.92 37.37
N PRO A 5 -37.05 -41.91 38.03
CA PRO A 5 -36.92 -40.61 37.41
C PRO A 5 -35.97 -40.75 36.25
N LEU A 6 -36.48 -40.55 35.03
CA LEU A 6 -35.61 -40.38 33.87
C LEU A 6 -34.69 -39.20 34.15
N PRO A 7 -33.36 -39.40 34.01
CA PRO A 7 -32.44 -38.28 34.13
C PRO A 7 -32.83 -37.26 33.06
N ILE A 8 -33.36 -36.13 33.52
CA ILE A 8 -33.50 -34.97 32.66
C ILE A 8 -32.11 -34.62 32.18
N ALA A 9 -31.88 -34.85 30.91
CA ALA A 9 -30.63 -34.44 30.29
C ALA A 9 -30.53 -32.92 30.33
N GLU A 10 -30.06 -32.38 31.42
CA GLU A 10 -29.79 -30.96 31.63
C GLU A 10 -28.48 -30.50 31.03
N ASN A 11 -28.14 -30.94 29.87
CA ASN A 11 -27.04 -30.33 29.13
C ASN A 11 -27.54 -29.85 27.78
N GLN A 12 -28.38 -28.81 27.80
CA GLN A 12 -28.41 -27.96 26.61
C GLN A 12 -27.02 -27.39 26.41
N PRO A 13 -26.44 -27.57 25.24
CA PRO A 13 -25.11 -27.03 24.97
C PRO A 13 -25.14 -25.51 25.23
N GLU A 14 -24.21 -25.06 26.05
CA GLU A 14 -24.10 -23.66 26.41
C GLU A 14 -23.84 -22.81 25.17
N ARG A 15 -24.61 -21.76 25.00
CA ARG A 15 -24.38 -20.80 23.93
C ARG A 15 -23.11 -20.04 24.21
N GLN A 16 -22.22 -20.00 23.25
CA GLN A 16 -21.01 -19.21 23.29
C GLN A 16 -21.03 -18.16 22.18
N PHE A 17 -20.37 -17.04 22.46
CA PHE A 17 -20.27 -15.92 21.53
C PHE A 17 -18.80 -15.62 21.27
N LYS A 18 -18.45 -15.55 20.00
CA LYS A 18 -17.16 -15.02 19.55
C LYS A 18 -17.39 -13.65 18.93
N GLU A 19 -16.69 -12.66 19.43
CA GLU A 19 -16.65 -11.34 18.83
C GLU A 19 -15.20 -11.01 18.46
N ILE A 20 -14.97 -10.73 17.18
CA ILE A 20 -13.68 -10.38 16.63
C ILE A 20 -13.68 -8.89 16.39
N LYS A 21 -12.80 -8.20 17.10
CA LYS A 21 -12.60 -6.77 17.04
C LYS A 21 -11.13 -6.47 16.79
N ASN A 22 -10.86 -5.23 16.41
CA ASN A 22 -9.50 -4.69 16.37
C ASN A 22 -8.57 -5.46 15.39
N LEU A 23 -9.11 -5.81 14.23
CA LEU A 23 -8.29 -6.43 13.19
C LEU A 23 -7.18 -5.46 12.76
N VAL A 24 -5.93 -5.89 12.91
CA VAL A 24 -4.74 -5.07 12.62
C VAL A 24 -4.06 -5.43 11.30
N GLY A 25 -4.48 -6.49 10.65
CA GLY A 25 -3.89 -6.92 9.38
C GLY A 25 -4.10 -8.40 9.09
N PHE A 26 -3.26 -8.95 8.23
CA PHE A 26 -3.26 -10.37 7.90
C PHE A 26 -1.93 -11.04 8.28
N ASP A 27 -1.97 -12.36 8.44
CA ASP A 27 -0.80 -13.22 8.63
C ASP A 27 -0.91 -14.42 7.67
N TYR A 28 -0.04 -14.43 6.68
CA TYR A 28 0.02 -15.48 5.66
C TYR A 28 1.09 -16.54 5.97
N SER A 29 1.94 -16.30 6.96
CA SER A 29 3.09 -17.14 7.27
C SER A 29 2.75 -18.22 8.28
N SER A 30 1.92 -17.91 9.28
CA SER A 30 1.51 -18.86 10.32
C SER A 30 0.57 -19.94 9.79
N ALA A 31 0.52 -21.08 10.47
CA ALA A 31 -0.54 -22.05 10.24
C ALA A 31 -1.91 -21.39 10.54
N ILE A 32 -2.95 -21.81 9.83
CA ILE A 32 -4.24 -21.10 9.86
C ILE A 32 -4.90 -21.07 11.25
N ALA A 33 -4.61 -22.06 12.10
CA ALA A 33 -5.07 -22.09 13.48
C ALA A 33 -4.23 -21.21 14.42
N ASP A 34 -2.95 -21.00 14.10
CA ASP A 34 -1.98 -20.28 14.94
C ASP A 34 -1.97 -18.77 14.70
N ILE A 35 -2.74 -18.28 13.73
CA ILE A 35 -2.90 -16.85 13.45
C ILE A 35 -3.46 -16.16 14.69
N PRO A 36 -2.91 -15.01 15.14
CA PRO A 36 -3.47 -14.24 16.25
C PRO A 36 -4.94 -13.83 16.00
N ASP A 37 -5.74 -13.75 17.08
CA ASP A 37 -7.17 -13.44 16.97
C ASP A 37 -7.49 -12.06 16.37
N ASN A 38 -6.54 -11.13 16.43
CA ASN A 38 -6.65 -9.80 15.83
C ASN A 38 -6.10 -9.72 14.40
N LYS A 39 -5.78 -10.86 13.77
CA LYS A 39 -5.34 -10.96 12.38
C LYS A 39 -6.20 -11.93 11.59
N CYS A 40 -6.24 -11.74 10.29
CA CYS A 40 -6.90 -12.59 9.33
C CYS A 40 -5.89 -13.45 8.55
N ARG A 41 -6.35 -14.53 7.93
CA ARG A 41 -5.54 -15.24 6.92
C ARG A 41 -5.31 -14.39 5.68
N LEU A 42 -6.35 -13.65 5.28
CA LEU A 42 -6.32 -12.71 4.17
C LEU A 42 -7.18 -11.49 4.50
N LEU A 43 -6.66 -10.31 4.23
CA LEU A 43 -7.38 -9.04 4.37
C LEU A 43 -7.10 -8.21 3.12
N THR A 44 -8.06 -8.24 2.19
CA THR A 44 -7.92 -7.60 0.87
C THR A 44 -8.87 -6.42 0.74
N ASN A 45 -8.35 -5.28 0.31
CA ASN A 45 -9.07 -4.02 0.10
C ASN A 45 -9.73 -3.46 1.38
N TYR A 46 -9.09 -3.72 2.52
CA TYR A 46 -9.39 -3.08 3.80
C TYR A 46 -8.13 -2.51 4.44
N ILE A 47 -8.28 -1.49 5.25
CA ILE A 47 -7.24 -0.93 6.11
C ILE A 47 -7.76 -0.75 7.54
N SER A 48 -6.94 -1.01 8.54
CA SER A 48 -7.27 -0.70 9.92
C SER A 48 -7.14 0.80 10.17
N LYS A 49 -8.21 1.43 10.65
CA LYS A 49 -8.24 2.85 11.01
C LYS A 49 -8.00 3.04 12.52
N ILE A 50 -7.50 4.20 12.90
CA ILE A 50 -7.42 4.62 14.31
C ILE A 50 -8.82 4.42 14.93
N GLY A 51 -8.90 3.70 16.06
CA GLY A 51 -10.17 3.26 16.65
C GLY A 51 -10.48 1.78 16.44
N ARG A 52 -9.57 1.05 15.75
CA ARG A 52 -9.54 -0.42 15.65
C ARG A 52 -10.66 -1.05 14.81
N ARG A 53 -11.25 -0.29 13.91
CA ARG A 53 -12.16 -0.79 12.89
C ARG A 53 -11.46 -0.92 11.55
N ILE A 54 -11.89 -1.85 10.73
CA ILE A 54 -11.41 -1.97 9.35
C ILE A 54 -12.32 -1.20 8.42
N VAL A 55 -11.74 -0.39 7.54
CA VAL A 55 -12.46 0.44 6.57
C VAL A 55 -12.15 -0.08 5.17
N LYS A 56 -13.17 -0.17 4.34
CA LYS A 56 -13.00 -0.51 2.93
C LYS A 56 -12.14 0.53 2.23
N ILE A 57 -11.14 0.07 1.48
CA ILE A 57 -10.27 0.92 0.68
C ILE A 57 -11.05 1.47 -0.51
N PRO A 58 -10.93 2.78 -0.84
CA PRO A 58 -11.58 3.34 -2.01
C PRO A 58 -10.94 2.84 -3.31
N GLY A 59 -11.69 2.89 -4.40
CA GLY A 59 -11.23 2.53 -5.73
C GLY A 59 -10.29 3.57 -6.34
N TRP A 60 -10.29 3.64 -7.66
CA TRP A 60 -9.46 4.58 -8.43
C TRP A 60 -10.30 5.41 -9.39
N THR A 61 -9.72 6.52 -9.87
CA THR A 61 -10.25 7.30 -10.99
C THR A 61 -9.21 7.39 -12.10
N THR A 62 -9.65 7.50 -13.35
CA THR A 62 -8.74 7.70 -14.47
C THR A 62 -8.40 9.19 -14.58
N VAL A 63 -7.11 9.49 -14.74
CA VAL A 63 -6.64 10.84 -15.05
C VAL A 63 -6.72 11.07 -16.55
N THR A 64 -7.46 12.09 -16.97
CA THR A 64 -7.60 12.43 -18.38
C THR A 64 -6.34 13.14 -18.87
N LEU A 65 -5.62 12.52 -19.80
CA LEU A 65 -4.50 13.15 -20.48
C LEU A 65 -5.00 13.88 -21.74
N SER A 66 -4.57 15.11 -21.97
CA SER A 66 -4.96 15.88 -23.17
C SER A 66 -4.29 15.38 -24.46
N THR A 67 -3.29 14.52 -24.33
CA THR A 67 -2.57 13.88 -25.45
C THR A 67 -2.35 12.42 -25.12
N SER A 68 -2.64 11.52 -26.06
CA SER A 68 -2.37 10.08 -25.92
C SER A 68 -0.87 9.82 -25.84
N LEU A 69 -0.48 8.91 -24.96
CA LEU A 69 0.91 8.48 -24.84
C LEU A 69 1.25 7.46 -25.93
N PRO A 70 2.41 7.61 -26.63
CA PRO A 70 2.79 6.74 -27.74
C PRO A 70 3.32 5.37 -27.31
N SER A 71 3.55 5.14 -26.04
CA SER A 71 4.11 3.90 -25.50
C SER A 71 3.74 3.74 -24.01
N ASN A 72 3.99 2.55 -23.48
CA ASN A 72 3.70 2.21 -22.09
C ASN A 72 4.54 3.05 -21.11
N ILE A 73 3.94 3.43 -20.00
CA ILE A 73 4.60 4.09 -18.89
C ILE A 73 5.51 3.07 -18.21
N VAL A 74 6.75 3.45 -17.94
CA VAL A 74 7.70 2.63 -17.15
C VAL A 74 8.02 3.27 -15.81
N ARG A 75 7.91 4.60 -15.70
CA ARG A 75 8.22 5.34 -14.47
C ARG A 75 7.50 6.68 -14.42
N MET A 76 7.11 7.11 -13.23
CA MET A 76 6.44 8.39 -13.01
C MET A 76 6.97 9.09 -11.77
N TYR A 77 6.87 10.41 -11.78
CA TYR A 77 7.21 11.26 -10.63
C TYR A 77 6.24 12.43 -10.56
N VAL A 78 5.83 12.80 -9.37
CA VAL A 78 5.15 14.07 -9.12
C VAL A 78 6.15 15.08 -8.63
N VAL A 79 6.14 16.25 -9.21
CA VAL A 79 7.12 17.31 -8.94
C VAL A 79 6.45 18.68 -8.93
N TYR A 80 7.01 19.60 -8.17
CA TYR A 80 6.62 21.02 -8.14
C TYR A 80 7.73 21.85 -8.76
N VAL A 81 7.47 22.49 -9.88
CA VAL A 81 8.53 23.19 -10.65
C VAL A 81 8.07 24.57 -11.08
N GLY A 82 9.03 25.48 -11.18
CA GLY A 82 8.84 26.81 -11.74
C GLY A 82 8.60 27.89 -10.69
N ALA A 83 8.91 27.64 -9.41
CA ALA A 83 8.89 28.68 -8.40
C ALA A 83 10.01 29.70 -8.68
N ALA A 84 9.65 30.81 -9.32
CA ALA A 84 10.47 32.02 -9.27
C ALA A 84 10.11 32.82 -8.01
N THR A 85 10.94 33.79 -7.62
CA THR A 85 10.65 34.64 -6.47
C THR A 85 9.26 35.26 -6.58
N GLY A 86 8.36 34.89 -5.65
CA GLY A 86 6.98 35.38 -5.61
C GLY A 86 5.98 34.63 -6.50
N VAL A 87 6.39 33.54 -7.19
CA VAL A 87 5.51 32.70 -8.00
C VAL A 87 5.43 31.29 -7.39
N ALA A 88 4.22 30.78 -7.20
CA ALA A 88 4.01 29.43 -6.70
C ALA A 88 4.49 28.39 -7.73
N ALA A 89 5.13 27.31 -7.25
CA ALA A 89 5.48 26.20 -8.10
C ALA A 89 4.22 25.48 -8.62
N VAL A 90 4.29 25.00 -9.85
CA VAL A 90 3.21 24.27 -10.51
C VAL A 90 3.44 22.76 -10.34
N PRO A 91 2.42 21.97 -9.95
CA PRO A 91 2.54 20.53 -9.86
C PRO A 91 2.46 19.88 -11.25
N TYR A 92 3.41 18.99 -11.52
CA TYR A 92 3.48 18.21 -12.75
C TYR A 92 3.64 16.73 -12.45
N LEU A 93 3.00 15.90 -13.26
CA LEU A 93 3.29 14.49 -13.37
C LEU A 93 4.26 14.28 -14.53
N ILE A 94 5.45 13.79 -14.25
CA ILE A 94 6.48 13.45 -15.24
C ILE A 94 6.40 11.95 -15.52
N MET A 95 6.26 11.58 -16.79
CA MET A 95 6.06 10.21 -17.25
C MET A 95 7.17 9.81 -18.22
N PHE A 96 7.91 8.76 -17.89
CA PHE A 96 8.89 8.14 -18.77
C PHE A 96 8.28 6.90 -19.41
N LEU A 97 8.47 6.74 -20.71
CA LEU A 97 7.84 5.69 -21.49
C LEU A 97 8.84 4.63 -21.97
N ALA A 98 8.34 3.45 -22.27
CA ALA A 98 9.16 2.31 -22.72
C ALA A 98 9.93 2.56 -24.03
N ASN A 99 9.45 3.47 -24.88
CA ASN A 99 10.17 3.89 -26.08
C ASN A 99 11.26 4.96 -25.81
N GLY A 100 11.51 5.29 -24.55
CA GLY A 100 12.52 6.27 -24.14
C GLY A 100 12.06 7.73 -24.21
N SER A 101 10.82 8.01 -24.54
CA SER A 101 10.29 9.38 -24.51
C SER A 101 9.86 9.80 -23.11
N CYS A 102 9.76 11.12 -22.90
CA CYS A 102 9.31 11.70 -21.63
C CYS A 102 8.20 12.71 -21.88
N TYR A 103 7.16 12.62 -21.07
CA TYR A 103 6.00 13.50 -21.09
C TYR A 103 5.80 14.18 -19.74
N LYS A 104 5.28 15.40 -19.77
CA LYS A 104 4.78 16.11 -18.59
C LYS A 104 3.28 16.31 -18.71
N HIS A 105 2.59 16.17 -17.60
CA HIS A 105 1.18 16.51 -17.45
C HIS A 105 1.05 17.55 -16.34
N ASN A 106 0.53 18.73 -16.67
CA ASN A 106 0.28 19.80 -15.72
C ASN A 106 -1.00 19.48 -14.94
N LEU A 107 -0.87 19.23 -13.63
CA LEU A 107 -1.97 18.82 -12.79
C LEU A 107 -2.96 19.97 -12.47
N SER A 108 -2.56 21.24 -12.67
CA SER A 108 -3.44 22.40 -12.50
C SER A 108 -4.29 22.71 -13.73
N THR A 109 -3.75 22.48 -14.93
CA THR A 109 -4.42 22.82 -16.20
C THR A 109 -4.85 21.62 -17.01
N ALA A 110 -4.57 20.39 -16.53
CA ALA A 110 -4.82 19.11 -17.20
C ALA A 110 -4.22 19.00 -18.63
N THR A 111 -3.09 19.69 -18.88
CA THR A 111 -2.42 19.70 -20.19
C THR A 111 -1.24 18.73 -20.22
N THR A 112 -1.15 17.91 -21.26
CA THR A 112 -0.06 16.93 -21.48
C THR A 112 0.78 17.36 -22.67
N ALA A 113 2.11 17.31 -22.53
CA ALA A 113 3.04 17.64 -23.60
C ALA A 113 4.33 16.81 -23.48
N SER A 114 5.01 16.56 -24.60
CA SER A 114 6.35 15.99 -24.60
C SER A 114 7.34 16.94 -23.92
N LEU A 115 8.26 16.38 -23.10
CA LEU A 115 9.21 17.20 -22.34
C LEU A 115 10.60 17.22 -23.02
N TRP A 116 11.15 16.05 -23.36
CA TRP A 116 12.40 15.96 -24.13
C TRP A 116 12.16 15.21 -25.42
N THR A 117 12.16 15.91 -26.54
CA THR A 117 11.84 15.36 -27.87
C THR A 117 13.00 14.63 -28.55
N THR A 118 14.23 14.94 -28.12
CA THR A 118 15.48 14.41 -28.76
C THR A 118 16.25 13.43 -27.89
N SER A 119 15.78 13.17 -26.66
CA SER A 119 16.47 12.29 -25.72
C SER A 119 15.75 10.94 -25.62
N THR A 120 16.54 9.87 -25.61
CA THR A 120 16.05 8.52 -25.38
C THR A 120 16.50 8.06 -24.01
N PHE A 121 15.57 7.93 -23.08
CA PHE A 121 15.82 7.46 -21.72
C PHE A 121 15.72 5.94 -21.66
N THR A 122 16.64 5.30 -20.94
CA THR A 122 16.66 3.84 -20.75
C THR A 122 16.27 3.41 -19.35
N ASN A 123 16.79 4.11 -18.33
CA ASN A 123 16.46 3.88 -16.92
C ASN A 123 16.52 5.19 -16.14
N PRO A 124 15.64 6.14 -16.45
CA PRO A 124 15.71 7.49 -15.88
C PRO A 124 15.40 7.48 -14.39
N ARG A 125 16.19 8.25 -13.64
CA ARG A 125 15.95 8.59 -12.24
C ARG A 125 15.83 10.09 -12.12
N LEU A 126 14.84 10.55 -11.38
CA LEU A 126 14.51 11.96 -11.26
C LEU A 126 14.54 12.39 -9.80
N VAL A 127 15.11 13.57 -9.57
CA VAL A 127 14.98 14.29 -8.31
C VAL A 127 14.49 15.71 -8.55
N GLN A 128 13.77 16.24 -7.60
CA GLN A 128 13.41 17.65 -7.54
C GLN A 128 14.51 18.43 -6.86
N TRP A 129 15.05 19.44 -7.56
CA TRP A 129 15.99 20.38 -6.99
C TRP A 129 15.26 21.64 -6.54
N LYS A 130 15.11 21.76 -5.21
CA LYS A 130 14.26 22.80 -4.62
C LYS A 130 12.87 22.78 -5.30
N GLN A 131 12.17 23.88 -5.42
CA GLN A 131 10.96 23.98 -6.25
C GLN A 131 11.23 24.67 -7.60
N GLU A 132 12.48 24.74 -7.99
CA GLU A 132 12.93 25.50 -9.17
C GLU A 132 12.98 24.62 -10.42
N ARG A 133 13.39 23.36 -10.26
CA ARG A 133 13.62 22.44 -11.38
C ARG A 133 13.62 20.97 -10.99
N ILE A 134 13.58 20.14 -12.01
CA ILE A 134 13.89 18.72 -11.88
C ILE A 134 15.23 18.42 -12.54
N VAL A 135 15.93 17.46 -11.98
CA VAL A 135 17.16 16.90 -12.56
C VAL A 135 16.95 15.41 -12.77
N VAL A 136 17.21 14.95 -13.99
CA VAL A 136 17.10 13.55 -14.40
C VAL A 136 18.50 13.03 -14.68
N CYS A 137 18.85 11.89 -14.13
CA CYS A 137 20.00 11.13 -14.59
C CYS A 137 19.56 9.87 -15.33
N ASP A 138 20.31 9.48 -16.35
CA ASP A 138 20.05 8.31 -17.14
C ASP A 138 21.36 7.69 -17.64
N PRO A 139 21.48 6.34 -17.67
CA PRO A 139 22.68 5.66 -18.12
C PRO A 139 23.01 5.89 -19.61
N SER A 140 22.05 6.30 -20.42
CA SER A 140 22.25 6.62 -21.84
C SER A 140 22.25 8.12 -22.11
N ALA A 141 21.24 8.83 -21.61
CA ALA A 141 21.01 10.24 -21.94
C ALA A 141 21.84 11.23 -21.10
N GLY A 142 22.53 10.73 -20.04
CA GLY A 142 23.30 11.59 -19.11
C GLY A 142 22.40 12.41 -18.17
N ILE A 143 22.91 13.56 -17.72
CA ILE A 143 22.18 14.44 -16.80
C ILE A 143 21.46 15.52 -17.59
N LYS A 144 20.16 15.62 -17.37
CA LYS A 144 19.28 16.62 -17.97
C LYS A 144 18.50 17.36 -16.92
N ASP A 145 18.15 18.61 -17.18
CA ASP A 145 17.29 19.37 -16.29
C ASP A 145 16.15 20.10 -17.03
N TRP A 146 15.14 20.45 -16.28
CA TRP A 146 14.02 21.25 -16.72
C TRP A 146 13.55 22.18 -15.59
N ASN A 147 13.43 23.48 -15.88
CA ASN A 147 13.10 24.52 -14.91
C ASN A 147 11.64 25.00 -14.99
N GLY A 148 10.76 24.21 -15.55
CA GLY A 148 9.36 24.61 -15.81
C GLY A 148 9.14 25.19 -17.21
N THR A 149 10.17 25.79 -17.82
CA THR A 149 10.09 26.45 -19.12
C THR A 149 11.04 25.82 -20.14
N THR A 150 12.34 25.76 -19.82
CA THR A 150 13.39 25.28 -20.72
C THR A 150 13.99 23.98 -20.25
N THR A 151 14.35 23.12 -21.19
CA THR A 151 15.13 21.89 -20.97
C THR A 151 16.59 22.15 -21.30
N THR A 152 17.50 21.62 -20.46
CA THR A 152 18.94 21.74 -20.64
C THR A 152 19.62 20.38 -20.57
N ASN A 153 20.71 20.22 -21.30
CA ASN A 153 21.63 19.10 -21.14
C ASN A 153 22.72 19.54 -20.17
N THR A 154 22.60 19.16 -18.91
CA THR A 154 23.45 19.65 -17.83
C THR A 154 24.86 19.05 -17.89
N SER A 155 24.95 17.75 -18.16
CA SER A 155 26.22 17.02 -18.24
C SER A 155 26.08 15.75 -19.07
N THR A 156 27.18 15.37 -19.73
CA THR A 156 27.31 14.06 -20.40
C THR A 156 27.63 12.93 -19.42
N THR A 157 27.90 13.25 -18.14
CA THR A 157 28.10 12.24 -17.10
C THR A 157 26.88 11.37 -17.00
N LYS A 158 27.08 10.06 -17.10
CA LYS A 158 26.03 9.06 -17.02
C LYS A 158 25.88 8.56 -15.60
N GLY A 159 24.64 8.29 -15.18
CA GLY A 159 24.35 7.81 -13.84
C GLY A 159 23.17 6.86 -13.78
N ASN A 160 23.26 5.90 -12.87
CA ASN A 160 22.19 4.95 -12.61
C ASN A 160 21.21 5.44 -11.54
N PHE A 161 21.71 6.22 -10.58
CA PHE A 161 20.91 6.74 -9.46
C PHE A 161 21.31 8.17 -9.16
N ILE A 162 20.36 8.95 -8.69
CA ILE A 162 20.54 10.34 -8.28
C ILE A 162 19.69 10.62 -7.05
N THR A 163 20.19 11.41 -6.12
CA THR A 163 19.45 11.91 -4.97
C THR A 163 19.95 13.30 -4.58
N VAL A 164 19.16 14.02 -3.80
CA VAL A 164 19.55 15.28 -3.15
C VAL A 164 19.82 14.99 -1.69
N TRP A 165 21.00 15.38 -1.22
CA TRP A 165 21.36 15.28 0.18
C TRP A 165 22.21 16.49 0.61
N GLU A 166 21.84 17.12 1.72
CA GLU A 166 22.55 18.27 2.30
C GLU A 166 22.91 19.35 1.26
N GLY A 167 21.92 19.78 0.45
CA GLY A 167 22.09 20.83 -0.55
C GLY A 167 22.99 20.49 -1.74
N ARG A 168 23.17 19.21 -2.05
CA ARG A 168 23.95 18.72 -3.19
C ARG A 168 23.23 17.62 -3.93
N LEU A 169 23.54 17.46 -5.22
CA LEU A 169 23.22 16.25 -5.94
C LEU A 169 24.29 15.19 -5.70
N PHE A 170 23.85 13.99 -5.37
CA PHE A 170 24.67 12.79 -5.33
C PHE A 170 24.25 11.87 -6.47
N LEU A 171 25.24 11.37 -7.20
CA LEU A 171 25.09 10.58 -8.41
C LEU A 171 25.92 9.30 -8.32
N LEU A 172 25.31 8.14 -8.59
CA LEU A 172 26.05 6.91 -8.85
C LEU A 172 26.39 6.84 -10.34
N ARG A 173 27.67 6.82 -10.67
CA ARG A 173 28.13 6.71 -12.06
C ARG A 173 27.87 5.31 -12.63
N THR A 174 27.64 5.22 -13.93
CA THR A 174 27.32 3.95 -14.61
C THR A 174 28.53 3.06 -14.86
N ASP A 175 29.69 3.67 -15.03
CA ASP A 175 30.94 3.03 -15.44
C ASP A 175 31.77 2.49 -14.27
N THR A 176 31.48 2.96 -13.07
CA THR A 176 32.16 2.56 -11.85
C THR A 176 31.19 2.60 -10.67
N ASN A 177 31.47 1.86 -9.60
CA ASN A 177 30.77 2.06 -8.32
C ASN A 177 31.25 3.36 -7.66
N ALA A 178 31.26 4.47 -8.41
CA ALA A 178 31.71 5.75 -7.95
C ALA A 178 30.55 6.65 -7.59
N LEU A 179 30.60 7.19 -6.39
CA LEU A 179 29.72 8.22 -5.88
C LEU A 179 30.29 9.59 -6.25
N ALA A 180 29.59 10.32 -7.11
CA ALA A 180 29.93 11.70 -7.46
C ALA A 180 28.95 12.67 -6.81
N TRP A 181 29.40 13.88 -6.50
CA TRP A 181 28.53 14.94 -5.95
C TRP A 181 28.85 16.30 -6.53
N THR A 182 27.89 17.20 -6.50
CA THR A 182 28.04 18.61 -6.94
C THR A 182 28.61 19.50 -5.84
N ALA A 183 29.09 20.68 -6.24
CA ALA A 183 29.42 21.75 -5.31
C ALA A 183 28.19 22.13 -4.43
N PRO A 184 28.40 22.75 -3.24
CA PRO A 184 27.34 23.16 -2.35
C PRO A 184 26.29 24.02 -3.05
N ASP A 185 25.00 23.78 -2.74
CA ASP A 185 23.86 24.53 -3.24
C ASP A 185 23.74 24.67 -4.76
N THR A 186 24.42 23.77 -5.49
CA THR A 186 24.35 23.67 -6.96
C THR A 186 23.86 22.32 -7.42
N TYR A 187 23.20 22.28 -8.59
CA TYR A 187 22.72 21.04 -9.21
C TYR A 187 23.57 20.62 -10.41
N ASN A 188 24.45 21.49 -10.91
CA ASN A 188 25.18 21.32 -12.18
C ASN A 188 26.69 21.60 -12.08
N ASP A 189 27.20 22.00 -10.93
CA ASP A 189 28.61 22.26 -10.75
C ASP A 189 29.34 21.03 -10.21
N PHE A 190 30.07 20.35 -11.09
CA PHE A 190 30.92 19.20 -10.77
C PHE A 190 32.41 19.58 -10.67
N ASN A 191 32.72 20.86 -10.50
CA ASN A 191 34.11 21.33 -10.35
C ASN A 191 34.66 21.03 -8.94
N VAL A 192 35.70 20.22 -8.87
CA VAL A 192 36.35 19.85 -7.61
C VAL A 192 36.87 21.08 -6.83
N GLY A 193 37.31 22.12 -7.54
CA GLY A 193 37.76 23.39 -6.92
C GLY A 193 36.64 24.11 -6.14
N ASN A 194 35.40 23.83 -6.42
CA ASN A 194 34.20 24.39 -5.77
C ASN A 194 33.60 23.44 -4.72
N GLY A 195 34.27 22.34 -4.40
CA GLY A 195 33.80 21.36 -3.42
C GLY A 195 32.96 20.21 -3.99
N ALA A 196 32.84 20.09 -5.31
CA ALA A 196 32.37 18.85 -5.92
C ALA A 196 33.45 17.75 -5.78
N GLY A 197 33.06 16.50 -6.01
CA GLY A 197 34.01 15.41 -5.96
C GLY A 197 33.47 14.08 -6.42
N VAL A 198 34.32 13.09 -6.34
CA VAL A 198 34.01 11.69 -6.63
C VAL A 198 34.79 10.79 -5.70
N VAL A 199 34.18 9.74 -5.22
CA VAL A 199 34.81 8.68 -4.44
C VAL A 199 34.38 7.32 -4.99
N GLU A 200 35.35 6.43 -5.12
CA GLU A 200 35.04 5.03 -5.45
C GLU A 200 34.63 4.29 -4.18
N LEU A 201 33.53 3.58 -4.26
CA LEU A 201 32.98 2.76 -3.18
C LEU A 201 33.72 1.41 -3.21
N THR A 202 34.86 1.35 -2.55
CA THR A 202 35.78 0.19 -2.57
C THR A 202 35.74 -0.64 -1.29
N ASP A 203 34.80 -0.35 -0.38
CA ASP A 203 34.64 -1.13 0.84
C ASP A 203 34.43 -2.62 0.49
N PRO A 204 35.24 -3.54 1.03
CA PRO A 204 35.10 -4.98 0.79
C PRO A 204 33.77 -5.55 1.30
N ASN A 205 33.03 -4.80 2.13
CA ASN A 205 31.68 -5.17 2.55
C ASN A 205 30.63 -4.85 1.50
N ILE A 206 30.89 -3.91 0.56
CA ILE A 206 30.03 -3.68 -0.60
C ILE A 206 30.25 -4.81 -1.60
N ARG A 207 29.44 -5.86 -1.46
CA ARG A 207 29.48 -6.98 -2.39
C ARG A 207 28.40 -6.81 -3.45
N GLY A 208 28.80 -6.78 -4.71
CA GLY A 208 27.93 -6.57 -5.86
C GLY A 208 27.87 -5.09 -6.27
N ASN A 209 26.91 -4.78 -7.13
CA ASN A 209 26.71 -3.44 -7.65
C ASN A 209 25.93 -2.59 -6.65
N VAL A 210 26.21 -1.30 -6.62
CA VAL A 210 25.36 -0.34 -5.91
C VAL A 210 24.02 -0.25 -6.65
N THR A 211 22.94 -0.40 -5.90
CA THR A 211 21.58 -0.56 -6.44
C THR A 211 20.67 0.64 -6.15
N GLY A 212 21.03 1.54 -5.25
CA GLY A 212 20.18 2.68 -4.97
C GLY A 212 20.68 3.59 -3.87
N PHE A 213 19.95 4.70 -3.70
CA PHE A 213 20.15 5.69 -2.65
C PHE A 213 18.84 5.98 -1.93
N ALA A 214 18.96 6.31 -0.63
CA ALA A 214 17.92 6.97 0.12
C ALA A 214 18.54 8.07 0.99
N ALA A 215 18.05 9.27 0.90
CA ALA A 215 18.50 10.39 1.72
C ALA A 215 17.46 10.70 2.80
N THR A 216 17.91 10.81 4.03
CA THR A 216 17.14 11.30 5.17
C THR A 216 17.85 12.50 5.79
N SER A 217 17.32 13.08 6.86
CA SER A 217 18.00 14.17 7.56
C SER A 217 19.35 13.69 8.11
N GLY A 218 20.44 14.22 7.53
CA GLY A 218 21.81 13.98 7.97
C GLY A 218 22.42 12.63 7.57
N ILE A 219 21.69 11.71 6.92
CA ILE A 219 22.21 10.40 6.50
C ILE A 219 21.83 10.12 5.05
N LEU A 220 22.82 9.75 4.24
CA LEU A 220 22.64 9.17 2.93
C LEU A 220 22.91 7.66 3.02
N TYR A 221 21.89 6.85 2.77
CA TYR A 221 22.01 5.39 2.65
C TYR A 221 22.39 5.03 1.22
N ILE A 222 23.43 4.23 1.09
CA ILE A 222 23.96 3.72 -0.18
C ILE A 222 23.71 2.21 -0.18
N PHE A 223 22.78 1.77 -0.99
CA PHE A 223 22.40 0.36 -1.09
C PHE A 223 23.23 -0.32 -2.17
N ALA A 224 23.76 -1.48 -1.84
CA ALA A 224 24.27 -2.46 -2.80
C ALA A 224 23.41 -3.73 -2.78
N GLU A 225 23.72 -4.70 -3.65
CA GLU A 225 22.96 -5.96 -3.70
C GLU A 225 22.98 -6.72 -2.36
N ASN A 226 24.10 -6.67 -1.62
CA ASN A 226 24.30 -7.44 -0.39
C ASN A 226 24.78 -6.61 0.80
N ALA A 227 24.83 -5.30 0.68
CA ALA A 227 25.33 -4.41 1.73
C ALA A 227 24.59 -3.08 1.72
N VAL A 228 24.67 -2.38 2.84
CA VAL A 228 24.25 -0.98 2.95
C VAL A 228 25.36 -0.20 3.66
N GLU A 229 25.80 0.87 3.03
CA GLU A 229 26.65 1.87 3.64
C GLU A 229 25.86 3.13 3.96
N THR A 230 26.39 3.91 4.89
CA THR A 230 25.87 5.23 5.22
C THR A 230 26.94 6.29 5.06
N ALA A 231 26.57 7.42 4.44
CA ALA A 231 27.34 8.64 4.48
C ALA A 231 26.69 9.60 5.48
N SER A 232 27.50 10.21 6.34
CA SER A 232 27.04 11.14 7.37
C SER A 232 28.08 12.23 7.64
N ASN A 233 27.73 13.23 8.46
CA ASN A 233 28.64 14.32 8.86
C ASN A 233 29.23 15.08 7.66
N LEU A 234 28.39 15.39 6.66
CA LEU A 234 28.80 16.17 5.50
C LEU A 234 29.29 17.57 5.93
N ARG A 235 30.51 17.93 5.57
CA ARG A 235 31.11 19.23 5.90
C ARG A 235 32.08 19.68 4.84
N MET A 236 32.37 20.96 4.83
CA MET A 236 33.47 21.53 4.04
C MET A 236 34.73 21.71 4.89
N THR A 237 35.88 21.32 4.32
CA THR A 237 37.20 21.63 4.87
C THR A 237 37.99 22.34 3.78
N GLY A 238 38.05 23.67 3.87
CA GLY A 238 38.49 24.50 2.75
C GLY A 238 37.56 24.38 1.55
N SER A 239 38.07 24.03 0.38
CA SER A 239 37.31 23.75 -0.83
C SER A 239 36.93 22.26 -0.99
N THR A 240 37.26 21.42 -0.02
CA THR A 240 37.06 19.96 -0.12
C THR A 240 35.83 19.54 0.68
N THR A 241 34.95 18.77 0.07
CA THR A 241 33.85 18.12 0.77
C THR A 241 34.36 16.86 1.48
N VAL A 242 33.96 16.71 2.73
CA VAL A 242 34.31 15.56 3.57
C VAL A 242 33.02 15.01 4.21
N PHE A 243 32.89 13.71 4.24
CA PHE A 243 31.86 12.99 4.96
C PHE A 243 32.36 11.63 5.43
N ASP A 244 31.72 11.08 6.43
CA ASP A 244 32.08 9.78 7.00
C ASP A 244 31.32 8.67 6.28
N LEU A 245 32.01 7.72 5.68
CA LEU A 245 31.44 6.48 5.14
C LEU A 245 31.56 5.38 6.18
N LYS A 246 30.45 4.69 6.49
CA LYS A 246 30.43 3.59 7.44
C LYS A 246 29.51 2.47 6.94
N PRO A 247 29.94 1.20 7.05
CA PRO A 247 29.08 0.07 6.76
C PRO A 247 27.94 0.02 7.79
N LEU A 248 26.70 -0.15 7.30
CA LEU A 248 25.53 -0.39 8.15
C LEU A 248 25.25 -1.90 8.24
N PHE A 249 25.23 -2.59 7.10
CA PHE A 249 25.03 -4.02 7.01
C PHE A 249 26.01 -4.65 6.01
N GLY A 250 26.63 -5.75 6.39
CA GLY A 250 27.59 -6.47 5.53
C GLY A 250 27.00 -7.70 4.80
N ASN A 251 25.75 -8.06 5.04
CA ASN A 251 25.10 -9.24 4.47
C ASN A 251 23.63 -9.02 4.10
N ARG A 252 23.22 -7.78 4.02
CA ARG A 252 21.88 -7.32 3.62
C ARG A 252 22.08 -6.12 2.73
N GLY A 253 21.31 -6.05 1.67
CA GLY A 253 21.31 -4.93 0.75
C GLY A 253 19.91 -4.72 0.19
N CYS A 254 19.80 -4.00 -0.92
CA CYS A 254 18.57 -3.83 -1.64
C CYS A 254 18.73 -4.38 -3.06
N LYS A 255 18.24 -5.58 -3.31
CA LYS A 255 18.27 -6.17 -4.65
C LYS A 255 17.29 -5.49 -5.61
N TYR A 256 16.24 -4.89 -5.07
CA TYR A 256 15.15 -4.29 -5.84
C TYR A 256 15.12 -2.77 -5.62
N PRO A 257 15.90 -2.00 -6.38
CA PRO A 257 16.10 -0.56 -6.12
C PRO A 257 14.81 0.27 -6.18
N ASP A 258 13.83 -0.17 -6.96
CA ASP A 258 12.54 0.50 -7.05
C ASP A 258 11.65 0.26 -5.83
N SER A 259 12.01 -0.69 -4.94
CA SER A 259 11.30 -0.91 -3.68
C SER A 259 11.65 0.12 -2.59
N ILE A 260 12.71 0.92 -2.79
CA ILE A 260 13.15 1.92 -1.82
C ILE A 260 12.11 3.05 -1.76
N ALA A 261 11.60 3.30 -0.56
CA ALA A 261 10.74 4.44 -0.27
C ALA A 261 11.17 5.11 1.05
N VAL A 262 11.02 6.42 1.12
CA VAL A 262 11.40 7.21 2.29
C VAL A 262 10.17 7.91 2.84
N TYR A 263 9.92 7.73 4.12
CA TYR A 263 8.89 8.46 4.87
C TYR A 263 9.55 9.11 6.07
N GLU A 264 9.61 10.42 6.08
CA GLU A 264 10.32 11.20 7.09
C GLU A 264 11.78 10.73 7.23
N ASN A 265 12.12 10.07 8.34
CA ASN A 265 13.46 9.54 8.61
C ASN A 265 13.52 8.01 8.55
N ILE A 266 12.48 7.37 8.04
CA ILE A 266 12.39 5.92 7.87
C ILE A 266 12.61 5.57 6.40
N VAL A 267 13.49 4.63 6.14
CA VAL A 267 13.74 4.09 4.80
C VAL A 267 13.21 2.67 4.76
N TYR A 268 12.30 2.41 3.84
CA TYR A 268 11.77 1.07 3.55
C TYR A 268 12.43 0.52 2.30
N PHE A 269 12.74 -0.77 2.29
CA PHE A 269 13.27 -1.46 1.13
C PHE A 269 13.03 -2.97 1.20
N MET A 270 13.20 -3.63 0.06
CA MET A 270 13.06 -5.08 -0.06
C MET A 270 14.36 -5.74 -0.52
N ASP A 271 14.75 -6.82 0.14
CA ASP A 271 15.79 -7.75 -0.30
C ASP A 271 15.21 -9.14 -0.59
N GLU A 272 16.06 -10.13 -0.86
CA GLU A 272 15.63 -11.51 -1.10
C GLU A 272 15.07 -12.19 0.17
N LYS A 273 15.39 -11.67 1.34
CA LYS A 273 15.06 -12.28 2.64
C LYS A 273 13.80 -11.69 3.26
N GLY A 274 13.39 -10.49 2.82
CA GLY A 274 12.24 -9.84 3.38
C GLY A 274 12.11 -8.37 3.04
N ILE A 275 11.21 -7.73 3.75
CA ILE A 275 10.97 -6.29 3.69
C ILE A 275 11.47 -5.67 5.00
N TRP A 276 12.20 -4.59 4.87
CA TRP A 276 12.93 -3.96 5.95
C TRP A 276 12.56 -2.50 6.11
N GLU A 277 12.65 -2.02 7.31
CA GLU A 277 12.74 -0.59 7.62
C GLU A 277 14.07 -0.27 8.29
N VAL A 278 14.58 0.93 8.03
CA VAL A 278 15.80 1.46 8.64
C VAL A 278 15.51 2.86 9.16
N THR A 279 15.88 3.13 10.40
CA THR A 279 15.81 4.44 11.02
C THR A 279 17.15 4.73 11.69
N GLY A 280 17.86 5.75 11.20
CA GLY A 280 19.22 6.02 11.65
C GLY A 280 20.14 4.84 11.35
N PHE A 281 20.66 4.18 12.38
CA PHE A 281 21.56 3.02 12.26
C PHE A 281 20.90 1.70 12.72
N ALA A 282 19.59 1.71 13.02
CA ALA A 282 18.82 0.54 13.41
C ALA A 282 17.96 0.02 12.25
N SER A 283 17.83 -1.29 12.14
CA SER A 283 16.94 -1.92 11.15
C SER A 283 16.01 -2.92 11.80
N ARG A 284 14.81 -3.02 11.23
CA ARG A 284 13.81 -4.01 11.60
C ARG A 284 13.28 -4.71 10.34
N ARG A 285 13.11 -6.03 10.40
CA ARG A 285 12.40 -6.77 9.37
C ARG A 285 10.92 -6.65 9.66
N ILE A 286 10.19 -5.99 8.76
CA ILE A 286 8.75 -5.73 8.92
C ILE A 286 7.88 -6.79 8.24
N SER A 287 8.44 -7.63 7.38
CA SER A 287 7.69 -8.72 6.73
C SER A 287 7.46 -9.92 7.66
N GLU A 288 8.24 -10.06 8.73
CA GLU A 288 8.13 -11.16 9.69
C GLU A 288 7.17 -10.82 10.84
N PRO A 289 6.28 -11.72 11.24
CA PRO A 289 6.03 -13.03 10.63
C PRO A 289 5.06 -12.97 9.44
N ASP A 290 4.34 -11.92 9.24
CA ASP A 290 3.06 -11.83 8.54
C ASP A 290 3.14 -12.14 7.03
N VAL A 291 4.15 -11.57 6.35
CA VAL A 291 4.25 -11.55 4.88
C VAL A 291 5.29 -12.53 4.33
N ASP A 292 6.16 -13.05 5.17
CA ASP A 292 7.25 -13.94 4.74
C ASP A 292 6.75 -15.16 3.96
N GLY A 293 5.59 -15.69 4.33
CA GLY A 293 4.95 -16.79 3.62
C GLY A 293 4.51 -16.45 2.18
N LEU A 294 4.41 -15.15 1.82
CA LEU A 294 4.10 -14.71 0.45
C LEU A 294 5.36 -14.54 -0.41
N LEU A 295 6.53 -14.29 0.18
CA LEU A 295 7.76 -14.00 -0.56
C LEU A 295 8.13 -15.07 -1.61
N PRO A 296 7.98 -16.39 -1.35
CA PRO A 296 8.27 -17.42 -2.33
C PRO A 296 7.37 -17.39 -3.57
N TYR A 297 6.22 -16.74 -3.50
CA TYR A 297 5.26 -16.63 -4.60
C TYR A 297 5.43 -15.38 -5.43
N LEU A 298 6.37 -14.49 -5.05
CA LEU A 298 6.67 -13.27 -5.80
C LEU A 298 7.37 -13.60 -7.12
N ASN A 299 6.89 -13.00 -8.20
CA ASN A 299 7.45 -13.16 -9.53
C ASN A 299 8.42 -12.01 -9.87
N THR A 300 9.52 -11.94 -9.11
CA THR A 300 10.50 -10.85 -9.21
C THR A 300 11.35 -10.91 -10.47
N SER A 301 11.41 -12.03 -11.17
CA SER A 301 12.12 -12.15 -12.46
C SER A 301 11.41 -11.42 -13.61
N SER A 302 10.09 -11.30 -13.54
CA SER A 302 9.28 -10.63 -14.56
C SER A 302 8.80 -9.23 -14.17
N PHE A 303 8.91 -8.88 -12.89
CA PHE A 303 8.48 -7.59 -12.37
C PHE A 303 9.29 -7.22 -11.12
N SER A 304 10.02 -6.10 -11.19
CA SER A 304 10.73 -5.57 -10.02
C SER A 304 9.74 -4.91 -9.06
N PRO A 305 9.74 -5.27 -7.76
CA PRO A 305 8.91 -4.61 -6.77
C PRO A 305 9.11 -3.10 -6.72
N VAL A 306 8.00 -2.34 -6.59
CA VAL A 306 8.02 -0.87 -6.53
C VAL A 306 7.47 -0.40 -5.20
N GLY A 307 8.28 0.27 -4.41
CA GLY A 307 7.93 0.87 -3.13
C GLY A 307 7.43 2.32 -3.29
N PHE A 308 6.49 2.71 -2.48
CA PHE A 308 5.97 4.07 -2.42
C PHE A 308 5.39 4.35 -1.02
N ILE A 309 5.23 5.61 -0.70
CA ILE A 309 4.45 6.01 0.49
C ILE A 309 3.07 6.43 0.00
N GLY A 310 2.08 5.60 0.31
CA GLY A 310 0.68 5.90 -0.03
C GLY A 310 0.00 6.68 1.07
N THR A 311 -1.02 7.46 0.71
CA THR A 311 -1.87 8.17 1.65
C THR A 311 -3.33 7.90 1.33
N MET A 312 -4.12 7.44 2.31
CA MET A 312 -5.57 7.33 2.21
C MET A 312 -6.23 7.58 3.57
N TYR A 313 -7.38 8.23 3.60
CA TYR A 313 -8.10 8.58 4.82
C TYR A 313 -7.23 9.30 5.87
N ASN A 314 -6.27 10.12 5.45
CA ASN A 314 -5.24 10.77 6.28
C ASN A 314 -4.34 9.77 7.03
N ILE A 315 -4.14 8.60 6.46
CA ILE A 315 -3.22 7.56 6.93
C ILE A 315 -2.13 7.40 5.89
N ASP A 316 -0.88 7.59 6.31
CA ASP A 316 0.27 7.29 5.48
C ASP A 316 0.73 5.85 5.74
N PHE A 317 1.06 5.14 4.67
CA PHE A 317 1.50 3.75 4.73
C PHE A 317 2.62 3.49 3.72
N TYR A 318 3.48 2.56 4.02
CA TYR A 318 4.39 2.02 3.03
C TYR A 318 3.65 1.02 2.14
N GLY A 319 3.64 1.26 0.84
CA GLY A 319 3.08 0.38 -0.18
C GLY A 319 4.18 -0.28 -1.01
N LEU A 320 4.04 -1.57 -1.27
CA LEU A 320 4.94 -2.33 -2.15
C LEU A 320 4.13 -3.00 -3.25
N LEU A 321 4.20 -2.47 -4.47
CA LEU A 321 3.60 -3.09 -5.65
C LEU A 321 4.44 -4.29 -6.06
N VAL A 322 3.82 -5.46 -6.08
CA VAL A 322 4.45 -6.74 -6.42
C VAL A 322 3.64 -7.50 -7.46
N LYS A 323 4.30 -8.38 -8.19
CA LYS A 323 3.65 -9.40 -9.02
C LYS A 323 3.76 -10.74 -8.30
N ILE A 324 2.63 -11.39 -8.06
CA ILE A 324 2.54 -12.61 -7.27
C ILE A 324 1.74 -13.68 -8.02
N THR A 325 2.16 -14.93 -7.91
CA THR A 325 1.36 -16.08 -8.33
C THR A 325 0.89 -16.78 -7.05
N PRO A 326 -0.35 -16.53 -6.58
CA PRO A 326 -0.84 -17.11 -5.33
C PRO A 326 -0.75 -18.63 -5.34
N LYS A 327 -0.62 -19.24 -4.16
CA LYS A 327 -0.55 -20.71 -4.02
C LYS A 327 -1.79 -21.37 -4.66
N GLY A 328 -1.56 -22.27 -5.61
CA GLY A 328 -2.62 -22.94 -6.36
C GLY A 328 -3.17 -22.18 -7.57
N ALA A 329 -2.77 -20.91 -7.79
CA ALA A 329 -3.13 -20.17 -8.99
C ALA A 329 -2.15 -20.44 -10.14
N THR A 330 -2.65 -20.34 -11.38
CA THR A 330 -1.85 -20.49 -12.61
C THR A 330 -1.47 -19.15 -13.23
N THR A 331 -2.14 -18.08 -12.83
CA THR A 331 -1.94 -16.72 -13.35
C THR A 331 -1.34 -15.83 -12.28
N ALA A 332 -0.39 -14.99 -12.70
CA ALA A 332 0.18 -13.99 -11.83
C ALA A 332 -0.69 -12.73 -11.80
N GLU A 333 -0.84 -12.15 -10.61
CA GLU A 333 -1.60 -10.93 -10.35
C GLU A 333 -0.70 -9.85 -9.78
N LYS A 334 -1.10 -8.59 -9.90
CA LYS A 334 -0.44 -7.48 -9.23
C LYS A 334 -1.17 -7.12 -7.94
N TRP A 335 -0.42 -7.14 -6.85
CA TRP A 335 -0.87 -6.79 -5.52
C TRP A 335 -0.08 -5.62 -4.99
N ILE A 336 -0.70 -4.83 -4.14
CA ILE A 336 -0.01 -3.84 -3.32
C ILE A 336 -0.05 -4.37 -1.89
N LEU A 337 1.12 -4.66 -1.34
CA LEU A 337 1.28 -4.99 0.06
C LEU A 337 1.44 -3.67 0.82
N CYS A 338 0.55 -3.37 1.72
CA CYS A 338 0.53 -2.12 2.48
C CYS A 338 0.90 -2.39 3.94
N PHE A 339 1.88 -1.67 4.45
CA PHE A 339 2.30 -1.74 5.85
C PHE A 339 1.92 -0.46 6.59
N TYR A 340 1.16 -0.60 7.68
CA TYR A 340 0.73 0.48 8.54
C TYR A 340 0.50 -0.01 9.96
N ASN A 341 1.04 0.69 10.96
CA ASN A 341 0.84 0.41 12.38
C ASN A 341 1.08 -1.06 12.76
N ASP A 342 2.23 -1.60 12.35
CA ASP A 342 2.66 -3.00 12.54
C ASP A 342 1.72 -4.06 11.96
N GLY A 343 0.86 -3.68 11.04
CA GLY A 343 -0.05 -4.58 10.32
C GLY A 343 0.12 -4.50 8.81
N TRP A 344 -0.16 -5.61 8.13
CA TRP A 344 -0.12 -5.71 6.68
C TRP A 344 -1.52 -5.86 6.10
N PHE A 345 -1.74 -5.21 4.96
CA PHE A 345 -2.99 -5.23 4.20
C PHE A 345 -2.67 -5.48 2.73
N ILE A 346 -3.63 -6.04 2.00
CA ILE A 346 -3.48 -6.27 0.57
C ILE A 346 -4.46 -5.38 -0.19
N VAL A 347 -3.97 -4.70 -1.23
CA VAL A 347 -4.82 -3.99 -2.18
C VAL A 347 -4.74 -4.68 -3.53
N LYS A 348 -5.92 -5.01 -4.06
CA LYS A 348 -6.10 -5.64 -5.37
C LYS A 348 -7.10 -4.83 -6.19
N TYR A 349 -6.63 -4.12 -7.19
CA TYR A 349 -7.51 -3.37 -8.08
C TYR A 349 -7.79 -4.08 -9.41
N GLY A 350 -7.14 -5.22 -9.67
CA GLY A 350 -7.25 -5.94 -10.93
C GLY A 350 -6.65 -5.17 -12.12
N GLN A 351 -5.81 -4.17 -11.85
CA GLN A 351 -5.17 -3.34 -12.88
C GLN A 351 -3.70 -3.74 -13.07
N ASP A 352 -3.20 -3.61 -14.29
CA ASP A 352 -1.83 -3.98 -14.62
C ASP A 352 -0.84 -2.83 -14.38
N SER A 353 -0.87 -2.24 -13.19
CA SER A 353 0.01 -1.13 -12.79
C SER A 353 1.48 -1.52 -12.87
N VAL A 354 2.30 -0.61 -13.41
CA VAL A 354 3.75 -0.82 -13.53
C VAL A 354 4.54 0.06 -12.56
N PHE A 355 3.97 1.18 -12.13
CA PHE A 355 4.58 2.11 -11.20
C PHE A 355 3.51 2.86 -10.41
N ILE A 356 3.77 3.16 -9.14
CA ILE A 356 2.91 4.01 -8.30
C ILE A 356 3.78 5.10 -7.69
N THR A 357 3.31 6.35 -7.75
CA THR A 357 3.99 7.47 -7.08
C THR A 357 3.63 7.50 -5.60
N SER A 358 4.51 8.05 -4.78
CA SER A 358 4.14 8.42 -3.42
C SER A 358 3.00 9.44 -3.42
N GLY A 359 2.22 9.44 -2.35
CA GLY A 359 1.11 10.36 -2.14
C GLY A 359 1.57 11.81 -2.17
N VAL A 360 0.83 12.65 -2.87
CA VAL A 360 1.10 14.08 -2.95
C VAL A 360 -0.20 14.86 -2.79
N GLU A 361 -0.17 15.87 -1.95
CA GLU A 361 -1.31 16.79 -1.77
C GLU A 361 -1.26 17.91 -2.80
N ILE A 362 -2.34 18.07 -3.55
CA ILE A 362 -2.52 19.14 -4.52
C ILE A 362 -3.87 19.79 -4.25
N SER A 363 -3.85 21.06 -3.87
CA SER A 363 -5.08 21.86 -3.58
C SER A 363 -6.02 21.16 -2.58
N GLY A 364 -5.47 20.57 -1.52
CA GLY A 364 -6.24 19.89 -0.46
C GLY A 364 -6.69 18.47 -0.82
N THR A 365 -6.30 17.96 -1.97
CA THR A 365 -6.61 16.57 -2.39
C THR A 365 -5.33 15.76 -2.50
N VAL A 366 -5.31 14.57 -1.90
CA VAL A 366 -4.18 13.65 -2.00
C VAL A 366 -4.32 12.77 -3.23
N TYR A 367 -3.24 12.65 -3.99
CA TYR A 367 -3.14 11.85 -5.20
C TYR A 367 -2.05 10.80 -5.06
N ASN A 368 -2.36 9.55 -5.42
CA ASN A 368 -1.42 8.45 -5.58
C ASN A 368 -1.51 7.98 -7.05
N PHE A 369 -0.67 8.53 -7.90
CA PHE A 369 -0.76 8.23 -9.33
C PHE A 369 -0.16 6.86 -9.65
N SER A 370 -0.91 6.07 -10.41
CA SER A 370 -0.49 4.78 -10.93
C SER A 370 -0.44 4.82 -12.46
N GLY A 371 0.64 4.33 -13.03
CA GLY A 371 0.79 4.09 -14.46
C GLY A 371 0.40 2.66 -14.82
N ASP A 372 -0.48 2.53 -15.80
CA ASP A 372 -0.88 1.26 -16.37
C ASP A 372 -0.88 1.39 -17.90
N THR A 373 0.05 0.70 -18.55
CA THR A 373 0.25 0.84 -20.00
C THR A 373 0.33 2.32 -20.41
N THR A 374 -0.68 2.85 -21.09
CA THR A 374 -0.76 4.26 -21.53
C THR A 374 -1.70 5.11 -20.68
N ASN A 375 -2.29 4.52 -19.61
CA ASN A 375 -3.24 5.22 -18.76
C ASN A 375 -2.60 5.64 -17.44
N VAL A 376 -3.08 6.75 -16.91
CA VAL A 376 -2.77 7.20 -15.56
C VAL A 376 -4.03 7.11 -14.71
N ARG A 377 -3.90 6.54 -13.52
CA ARG A 377 -4.98 6.46 -12.53
C ARG A 377 -4.58 7.13 -11.24
N ASN A 378 -5.55 7.68 -10.53
CA ASN A 378 -5.40 8.11 -9.15
C ASN A 378 -5.99 7.02 -8.26
N TYR A 379 -5.14 6.32 -7.52
CA TYR A 379 -5.49 5.26 -6.59
C TYR A 379 -5.92 5.82 -5.24
N PHE A 380 -6.65 5.03 -4.46
CA PHE A 380 -7.16 5.38 -3.13
C PHE A 380 -8.05 6.64 -3.14
N ASN A 381 -8.75 6.85 -4.24
CA ASN A 381 -9.57 8.04 -4.40
C ASN A 381 -10.95 7.87 -3.74
N PRO A 382 -11.27 8.65 -2.68
CA PRO A 382 -12.52 8.51 -1.93
C PRO A 382 -13.78 8.85 -2.76
N THR A 383 -13.63 9.55 -3.89
CA THR A 383 -14.75 9.88 -4.79
C THR A 383 -14.91 8.89 -5.94
N SER A 384 -14.18 7.76 -5.91
CA SER A 384 -14.24 6.74 -6.94
C SER A 384 -15.61 6.05 -6.95
N SER A 385 -16.19 5.91 -8.14
CA SER A 385 -17.38 5.08 -8.40
C SER A 385 -17.04 3.65 -8.87
N GLN A 386 -15.77 3.27 -8.84
CA GLN A 386 -15.34 1.93 -9.25
C GLN A 386 -15.68 0.91 -8.17
N ALA A 387 -16.45 -0.11 -8.55
CA ALA A 387 -16.66 -1.26 -7.68
C ALA A 387 -15.36 -2.03 -7.52
N ILE A 388 -15.01 -2.34 -6.27
CA ILE A 388 -13.88 -3.20 -5.92
C ILE A 388 -14.35 -4.32 -5.01
N THR A 389 -13.78 -5.50 -5.20
CA THR A 389 -14.05 -6.65 -4.34
C THR A 389 -13.16 -6.60 -3.10
N SER A 390 -13.79 -6.60 -1.94
CA SER A 390 -13.12 -6.62 -0.64
C SER A 390 -13.34 -7.97 0.02
N VAL A 391 -12.28 -8.58 0.56
CA VAL A 391 -12.32 -9.95 1.08
C VAL A 391 -11.68 -10.02 2.45
N ILE A 392 -12.36 -10.70 3.38
CA ILE A 392 -11.81 -11.13 4.66
C ILE A 392 -11.85 -12.66 4.69
N GLU A 393 -10.72 -13.29 4.92
CA GLU A 393 -10.64 -14.71 5.28
C GLU A 393 -10.09 -14.80 6.71
N SER A 394 -10.89 -15.30 7.63
CA SER A 394 -10.47 -15.42 9.03
C SER A 394 -9.44 -16.53 9.22
N LYS A 395 -8.87 -16.59 10.41
CA LYS A 395 -8.19 -17.80 10.89
C LYS A 395 -9.21 -18.94 11.09
N ALA A 396 -8.71 -20.14 11.35
CA ALA A 396 -9.54 -21.22 11.86
C ALA A 396 -9.64 -21.09 13.40
N TYR A 397 -10.87 -21.04 13.91
CA TYR A 397 -11.14 -20.94 15.35
C TYR A 397 -11.44 -22.32 15.90
N ASP A 398 -10.65 -22.77 16.87
CA ASP A 398 -10.80 -24.02 17.63
C ASP A 398 -11.43 -23.80 19.01
N GLU A 399 -11.47 -22.53 19.45
CA GLU A 399 -11.98 -22.09 20.75
C GLU A 399 -11.36 -22.84 21.92
N GLY A 400 -10.07 -23.18 21.78
CA GLY A 400 -9.29 -23.84 22.81
C GLY A 400 -9.63 -25.32 23.05
N ASN A 401 -10.38 -25.94 22.14
CA ASN A 401 -10.71 -27.36 22.23
C ASN A 401 -10.86 -28.02 20.86
N ASP A 402 -9.79 -28.68 20.42
CA ASP A 402 -9.70 -29.33 19.11
C ASP A 402 -10.53 -30.62 19.01
N PHE A 403 -11.01 -31.16 20.14
CA PHE A 403 -11.70 -32.44 20.18
C PHE A 403 -13.23 -32.32 20.20
N LEU A 404 -13.77 -31.13 20.34
CA LEU A 404 -15.20 -30.89 20.40
C LEU A 404 -15.71 -30.26 19.12
N ASP A 405 -16.85 -30.74 18.63
CA ASP A 405 -17.53 -30.10 17.51
C ASP A 405 -18.15 -28.76 17.94
N LYS A 406 -17.91 -27.75 17.13
CA LYS A 406 -18.57 -26.45 17.23
C LYS A 406 -19.68 -26.39 16.17
N MET A 407 -20.84 -25.93 16.57
CA MET A 407 -21.97 -25.72 15.69
C MET A 407 -22.27 -24.22 15.67
N VAL A 408 -21.88 -23.54 14.59
CA VAL A 408 -22.20 -22.14 14.40
C VAL A 408 -23.67 -22.00 14.05
N ASN A 409 -24.38 -21.13 14.77
CA ASN A 409 -25.82 -20.95 14.66
C ASN A 409 -26.22 -19.57 14.14
N ARG A 410 -25.40 -18.55 14.42
CA ARG A 410 -25.63 -17.19 13.93
C ARG A 410 -24.31 -16.54 13.55
N PHE A 411 -24.38 -15.69 12.56
CA PHE A 411 -23.29 -14.85 12.11
C PHE A 411 -23.78 -13.43 11.89
N GLY A 412 -22.96 -12.44 12.21
CA GLY A 412 -23.33 -11.04 12.05
C GLY A 412 -22.12 -10.10 11.95
N LEU A 413 -22.36 -8.93 11.41
CA LEU A 413 -21.43 -7.84 11.27
C LEU A 413 -21.96 -6.60 12.00
N ASN A 414 -21.10 -5.92 12.75
CA ASN A 414 -21.34 -4.55 13.16
C ASN A 414 -20.67 -3.63 12.17
N LEU A 415 -21.44 -2.77 11.57
CA LEU A 415 -21.00 -1.85 10.52
C LEU A 415 -21.17 -0.41 10.97
N SER A 416 -20.29 0.46 10.47
CA SER A 416 -20.39 1.91 10.60
C SER A 416 -19.95 2.60 9.30
N GLU A 417 -20.14 3.90 9.19
CA GLU A 417 -19.82 4.69 8.01
C GLU A 417 -20.43 4.12 6.70
N VAL A 418 -21.59 3.48 6.78
CA VAL A 418 -22.24 2.84 5.62
C VAL A 418 -22.82 3.90 4.68
N ASP A 419 -22.46 3.81 3.39
CA ASP A 419 -22.87 4.73 2.33
C ASP A 419 -23.75 4.00 1.30
N GLY A 420 -24.93 3.58 1.72
CA GLY A 420 -25.96 2.96 0.88
C GLY A 420 -26.09 1.44 1.04
N GLU A 421 -26.88 0.82 0.16
CA GLU A 421 -27.14 -0.61 0.18
C GLU A 421 -25.89 -1.44 -0.06
N LEU A 422 -25.72 -2.51 0.72
CA LEU A 422 -24.60 -3.44 0.64
C LEU A 422 -25.11 -4.89 0.64
N THR A 423 -24.39 -5.74 -0.06
CA THR A 423 -24.59 -7.19 -0.01
C THR A 423 -23.26 -7.87 0.26
N PHE A 424 -23.17 -8.55 1.39
CA PHE A 424 -22.02 -9.38 1.75
C PHE A 424 -22.29 -10.83 1.38
N TYR A 425 -21.40 -11.42 0.62
CA TYR A 425 -21.35 -12.86 0.36
C TYR A 425 -20.47 -13.49 1.41
N CYS A 426 -21.06 -14.31 2.26
CA CYS A 426 -20.39 -14.89 3.41
C CYS A 426 -20.34 -16.41 3.28
N ALA A 427 -19.33 -17.02 3.87
CA ALA A 427 -19.32 -18.45 4.08
C ALA A 427 -18.75 -18.81 5.45
N ILE A 428 -19.24 -19.89 6.03
CA ILE A 428 -18.62 -20.58 7.15
C ILE A 428 -18.05 -21.89 6.63
N ILE A 429 -16.76 -22.11 6.89
CA ILE A 429 -16.06 -23.34 6.60
C ILE A 429 -15.90 -24.06 7.92
N ALA A 430 -16.57 -25.21 8.09
CA ALA A 430 -16.53 -26.00 9.30
C ALA A 430 -16.02 -27.40 8.92
N GLY A 431 -14.80 -27.74 9.37
CA GLY A 431 -14.07 -28.90 8.85
C GLY A 431 -13.89 -28.79 7.33
N ASP A 432 -14.29 -29.81 6.60
CA ASP A 432 -14.20 -29.84 5.12
C ASP A 432 -15.46 -29.29 4.40
N THR A 433 -16.42 -28.80 5.15
CA THR A 433 -17.70 -28.35 4.58
C THR A 433 -17.79 -26.81 4.58
N ARG A 434 -18.20 -26.28 3.43
CA ARG A 434 -18.44 -24.84 3.23
C ARG A 434 -19.96 -24.58 3.16
N TYR A 435 -20.42 -23.60 3.93
CA TYR A 435 -21.81 -23.15 4.00
C TYR A 435 -21.88 -21.69 3.58
N ASP A 436 -22.42 -21.45 2.38
CA ASP A 436 -22.54 -20.10 1.81
C ASP A 436 -23.87 -19.45 2.20
N PHE A 437 -23.86 -18.14 2.46
CA PHE A 437 -25.04 -17.33 2.76
C PHE A 437 -24.77 -15.86 2.42
N THR A 438 -25.81 -15.03 2.43
CA THR A 438 -25.71 -13.60 2.18
C THR A 438 -26.23 -12.78 3.35
N LEU A 439 -25.63 -11.61 3.58
CA LEU A 439 -26.10 -10.56 4.46
C LEU A 439 -26.42 -9.32 3.63
N GLY A 440 -27.69 -8.94 3.59
CA GLY A 440 -28.13 -7.69 2.97
C GLY A 440 -28.17 -6.56 3.97
N VAL A 441 -27.77 -5.38 3.56
CA VAL A 441 -27.90 -4.13 4.30
C VAL A 441 -28.69 -3.18 3.43
N ASP A 442 -29.95 -2.99 3.80
CA ASP A 442 -30.79 -1.95 3.21
C ASP A 442 -30.56 -0.66 4.01
N TYR A 443 -29.86 0.28 3.44
CA TYR A 443 -29.61 1.57 4.03
C TYR A 443 -30.28 2.68 3.21
N ASP A 444 -31.53 2.93 3.53
CA ASP A 444 -32.27 4.11 3.03
C ASP A 444 -32.32 5.26 4.06
N GLY A 445 -31.62 5.10 5.18
CA GLY A 445 -31.63 6.06 6.29
C GLY A 445 -32.91 6.03 7.13
N ASN A 446 -33.85 5.13 6.82
CA ASN A 446 -35.13 5.00 7.48
C ASN A 446 -35.29 3.61 8.10
N ILE A 447 -35.84 3.53 9.31
CA ILE A 447 -36.35 2.28 9.84
C ILE A 447 -37.76 2.09 9.27
N ASN A 448 -37.91 1.17 8.35
CA ASN A 448 -39.22 0.73 7.89
C ASN A 448 -39.72 -0.37 8.83
N TRP A 449 -40.81 -0.10 9.54
CA TRP A 449 -41.57 -1.14 10.23
C TRP A 449 -42.45 -1.82 9.21
N LEU A 450 -42.31 -3.13 9.07
CA LEU A 450 -43.18 -3.91 8.20
C LEU A 450 -44.39 -4.40 8.99
N ASN A 451 -45.59 -4.29 8.41
CA ASN A 451 -46.78 -4.91 8.95
C ASN A 451 -46.74 -6.44 8.72
N GLY A 452 -47.70 -7.16 9.24
CA GLY A 452 -47.80 -8.62 9.08
C GLY A 452 -47.94 -9.09 7.62
N SER A 453 -48.14 -8.17 6.67
CA SER A 453 -48.22 -8.42 5.22
C SER A 453 -46.95 -8.06 4.49
N GLY A 454 -45.95 -7.51 5.19
CA GLY A 454 -44.66 -7.08 4.60
C GLY A 454 -44.67 -5.67 4.00
N ASP A 455 -45.74 -4.87 4.24
CA ASP A 455 -45.78 -3.48 3.77
C ASP A 455 -45.12 -2.55 4.79
N ALA A 456 -44.44 -1.51 4.31
CA ALA A 456 -43.86 -0.50 5.16
C ALA A 456 -44.90 0.27 5.96
N VAL A 457 -44.80 0.25 7.30
CA VAL A 457 -45.67 1.05 8.17
C VAL A 457 -45.06 2.46 8.29
N GLN A 458 -45.70 3.41 7.65
CA GLN A 458 -45.36 4.82 7.77
C GLN A 458 -46.12 5.44 8.95
N TRP A 459 -45.38 6.13 9.83
CA TRP A 459 -45.96 6.95 10.88
C TRP A 459 -46.13 8.37 10.33
N THR A 460 -47.40 8.76 10.07
CA THR A 460 -47.68 10.14 9.63
C THR A 460 -47.93 11.00 10.86
N GLY A 461 -47.17 12.09 11.00
CA GLY A 461 -47.45 13.14 11.97
C GLY A 461 -48.70 13.95 11.58
N THR A 462 -49.30 14.66 12.53
CA THR A 462 -50.39 15.60 12.28
C THR A 462 -49.89 16.78 11.44
N GLY A 463 -49.90 16.61 10.11
CA GLY A 463 -49.41 17.62 9.17
C GLY A 463 -48.83 17.06 7.88
N ALA A 464 -49.08 15.82 7.54
CA ALA A 464 -48.63 15.14 6.33
C ALA A 464 -47.09 15.12 6.13
N ALA A 465 -46.29 15.33 7.19
CA ALA A 465 -44.88 15.05 7.18
C ALA A 465 -44.61 13.63 7.69
N ASP A 466 -43.96 12.82 6.91
CA ASP A 466 -43.51 11.48 7.32
C ASP A 466 -42.52 11.65 8.49
N VAL A 467 -42.77 10.92 9.59
CA VAL A 467 -41.85 10.88 10.73
C VAL A 467 -40.89 9.73 10.52
N PHE A 468 -39.70 10.02 10.17
CA PHE A 468 -38.60 9.06 10.05
C PHE A 468 -37.81 8.98 11.34
N PHE A 469 -37.58 7.79 11.84
CA PHE A 469 -36.55 7.57 12.86
C PHE A 469 -35.22 7.39 12.13
N VAL A 470 -34.41 8.42 12.16
CA VAL A 470 -33.02 8.29 11.73
C VAL A 470 -32.31 7.48 12.82
N VAL A 471 -31.95 6.24 12.53
CA VAL A 471 -30.96 5.53 13.32
C VAL A 471 -29.68 6.30 13.12
N GLY A 472 -29.14 6.86 14.20
CA GLY A 472 -27.86 7.52 14.15
C GLY A 472 -26.85 6.62 13.43
N SER A 473 -26.09 7.18 12.51
CA SER A 473 -25.17 6.50 11.58
C SER A 473 -24.06 5.66 12.23
N ASP A 474 -24.10 5.43 13.54
CA ASP A 474 -22.93 5.05 14.29
C ASP A 474 -22.73 3.54 14.48
N ALA A 475 -23.73 2.70 14.37
CA ALA A 475 -23.58 1.24 14.34
C ALA A 475 -24.80 0.51 13.79
N LEU A 476 -24.61 -0.24 12.73
CA LEU A 476 -25.61 -1.12 12.15
C LEU A 476 -25.22 -2.58 12.41
N GLU A 477 -26.05 -3.34 13.16
CA GLU A 477 -25.86 -4.78 13.33
C GLU A 477 -26.67 -5.54 12.30
N VAL A 478 -26.00 -6.28 11.43
CA VAL A 478 -26.62 -7.18 10.44
C VAL A 478 -26.28 -8.61 10.84
N LYS A 479 -27.31 -9.46 10.97
CA LYS A 479 -27.13 -10.85 11.38
C LYS A 479 -28.09 -11.79 10.68
N THR A 480 -27.67 -13.04 10.51
CA THR A 480 -28.51 -14.12 9.97
C THR A 480 -28.31 -15.42 10.73
N GLY A 481 -29.31 -16.29 10.69
CA GLY A 481 -29.16 -17.68 11.13
C GLY A 481 -28.32 -18.44 10.10
N VAL A 482 -27.36 -19.20 10.57
CA VAL A 482 -26.48 -20.04 9.74
C VAL A 482 -26.33 -21.41 10.37
N TYR A 483 -25.85 -22.38 9.60
CA TYR A 483 -25.56 -23.70 10.12
C TYR A 483 -24.20 -24.15 9.62
N GLY A 484 -23.30 -24.48 10.55
CA GLY A 484 -22.02 -25.08 10.22
C GLY A 484 -21.53 -25.93 11.41
N ARG A 485 -21.04 -27.13 11.16
CA ARG A 485 -20.56 -28.05 12.20
C ARG A 485 -19.19 -28.60 11.87
N GLY A 486 -18.24 -28.46 12.78
CA GLY A 486 -16.88 -28.99 12.66
C GLY A 486 -16.03 -28.77 13.91
N GLU A 487 -14.84 -29.33 13.95
CA GLU A 487 -13.88 -29.15 15.04
C GLU A 487 -13.38 -27.71 15.11
N THR A 488 -13.18 -27.10 13.94
CA THR A 488 -12.83 -25.70 13.77
C THR A 488 -13.83 -25.04 12.85
N PHE A 489 -13.96 -23.72 12.95
CA PHE A 489 -14.69 -22.94 11.97
C PHE A 489 -13.87 -21.74 11.50
N GLN A 490 -13.98 -21.45 10.22
CA GLN A 490 -13.43 -20.29 9.56
C GLN A 490 -14.55 -19.56 8.83
N PHE A 491 -14.47 -18.26 8.66
CA PHE A 491 -15.42 -17.53 7.84
C PHE A 491 -14.72 -16.73 6.75
N THR A 492 -15.44 -16.55 5.66
CA THR A 492 -15.10 -15.64 4.58
C THR A 492 -16.19 -14.59 4.43
N ILE A 493 -15.82 -13.37 4.16
CA ILE A 493 -16.71 -12.24 3.89
C ILE A 493 -16.21 -11.58 2.63
N GLU A 494 -17.07 -11.50 1.62
CA GLU A 494 -16.78 -10.83 0.36
C GLU A 494 -17.86 -9.79 0.07
N GLU A 495 -17.44 -8.62 -0.39
CA GLU A 495 -18.35 -7.57 -0.83
C GLU A 495 -17.75 -6.87 -2.05
N THR A 496 -18.62 -6.60 -3.05
CA THR A 496 -18.21 -5.96 -4.29
C THR A 496 -19.11 -4.77 -4.59
N SER A 497 -18.61 -3.57 -4.29
CA SER A 497 -19.29 -2.32 -4.62
C SER A 497 -18.29 -1.15 -4.69
N ALA A 498 -18.79 0.02 -5.05
CA ALA A 498 -18.08 1.28 -4.89
C ALA A 498 -18.39 1.97 -3.54
N LYS A 499 -19.21 1.36 -2.71
CA LYS A 499 -19.71 1.95 -1.46
C LYS A 499 -18.64 1.94 -0.38
N ARG A 500 -18.69 2.96 0.48
CA ARG A 500 -17.85 3.05 1.66
C ARG A 500 -18.57 2.47 2.87
N TYR A 501 -17.84 1.75 3.69
CA TYR A 501 -18.29 1.26 4.99
C TYR A 501 -17.09 0.88 5.86
N ALA A 502 -17.33 0.74 7.15
CA ALA A 502 -16.38 0.16 8.10
C ALA A 502 -17.01 -1.05 8.80
N ILE A 503 -16.21 -2.05 9.13
CA ILE A 503 -16.58 -3.18 9.96
C ILE A 503 -15.96 -2.96 11.34
N ASP A 504 -16.81 -2.77 12.34
CA ASP A 504 -16.40 -2.53 13.73
C ASP A 504 -16.15 -3.85 14.47
N SER A 505 -16.98 -4.86 14.19
CA SER A 505 -16.77 -6.22 14.70
C SER A 505 -17.47 -7.27 13.85
N ILE A 506 -16.98 -8.49 13.94
CA ILE A 506 -17.55 -9.70 13.37
C ILE A 506 -18.00 -10.57 14.54
N LYS A 507 -19.24 -11.04 14.52
CA LYS A 507 -19.83 -11.82 15.60
C LYS A 507 -20.29 -13.18 15.12
N SER A 508 -20.07 -14.20 15.93
CA SER A 508 -20.65 -15.52 15.73
C SER A 508 -21.21 -16.07 17.05
N GLU A 509 -22.35 -16.74 16.97
CA GLU A 509 -22.92 -17.53 18.06
C GLU A 509 -22.74 -19.00 17.70
N TYR A 510 -22.20 -19.78 18.63
CA TYR A 510 -21.95 -21.19 18.41
C TYR A 510 -22.22 -22.02 19.67
N PHE A 511 -22.40 -23.32 19.48
CA PHE A 511 -22.53 -24.31 20.54
C PHE A 511 -21.36 -25.27 20.48
N VAL A 512 -20.83 -25.62 21.64
CA VAL A 512 -19.84 -26.68 21.77
C VAL A 512 -20.58 -27.97 22.11
N ARG A 513 -20.34 -29.02 21.35
CA ARG A 513 -20.96 -30.35 21.56
C ARG A 513 -19.89 -31.42 21.68
N SER A 514 -20.11 -32.37 22.60
CA SER A 514 -19.31 -33.59 22.59
C SER A 514 -19.65 -34.42 21.33
N ARG A 515 -18.69 -35.16 20.83
CA ARG A 515 -18.86 -36.05 19.70
C ARG A 515 -19.74 -37.26 19.99
N TRP A 516 -20.10 -37.47 21.28
CA TRP A 516 -20.80 -38.65 21.79
C TRP A 516 -22.20 -38.32 22.30
#